data_a4649abc5d71d87c73b115f11c5e4134
#
_entry.id   a4649abc5d71d87c73b115f11c5e4134
#
_cell.length_a   1.000
_cell.length_b   1.000
_cell.length_c   1.000
_cell.angle_alpha   90.00
_cell.angle_beta   90.00
_cell.angle_gamma   90.00
#
_symmetry.space_group_name_H-M   'P 1'
#
loop_
_entity.id
_entity.type
_entity.pdbx_description
1 polymer ?
#
loop_
_entity_poly.entity_id
_entity_poly.type
_entity_poly.pdbx_seq_one_letter_code
_entity_poly.pdbx_strand_id
1 'polypeptide(L)'
;GTPTIEAEVKLESGHIGCASVPSGASTGEHEAIELRDGDPTRYFGKGVLKAVSNVNEIIAPELIGMSVFEQTAIDRKMRVLDGTENKSRLGANAILAVSLAVAKAAAAYIGTPLYRYFGSPNSNILPIPMMNIINGGSHSDSPIAFQEFMIRPVGALTFSEGLRMGDEVFHCLKKLLKERGLSTAVGGEGGFAPELKGTEDALELIMMEIDPVGYLPGRGVILAFACD
;
A
#
# COMPACT_ATOMS: atom_id res chain seq x y z
N GLY A 1 12.03 10.60 -5.66
CA GLY A 1 11.80 9.28 -5.08
C GLY A 1 12.79 8.24 -5.57
N THR A 2 12.85 7.12 -4.87
CA THR A 2 13.61 5.95 -5.32
C THR A 2 12.88 5.24 -6.47
N PRO A 3 13.59 4.55 -7.39
CA PRO A 3 12.94 3.81 -8.47
C PRO A 3 12.16 2.62 -7.95
N THR A 4 11.12 2.23 -8.69
CA THR A 4 10.44 0.95 -8.55
C THR A 4 10.38 0.23 -9.90
N ILE A 5 9.83 -0.99 -9.91
CA ILE A 5 9.67 -1.80 -11.10
C ILE A 5 8.24 -1.68 -11.64
N GLU A 6 8.10 -1.61 -12.95
CA GLU A 6 6.87 -1.79 -13.69
C GLU A 6 7.06 -2.93 -14.69
N ALA A 7 6.08 -3.82 -14.79
CA ALA A 7 6.06 -4.90 -15.77
C ALA A 7 4.89 -4.73 -16.74
N GLU A 8 5.13 -5.10 -17.99
CA GLU A 8 4.11 -5.17 -19.03
C GLU A 8 3.97 -6.61 -19.52
N VAL A 9 2.73 -7.08 -19.64
CA VAL A 9 2.38 -8.37 -20.25
C VAL A 9 1.52 -8.10 -21.47
N LYS A 10 2.02 -8.53 -22.63
CA LYS A 10 1.32 -8.43 -23.92
C LYS A 10 0.85 -9.80 -24.37
N LEU A 11 -0.42 -9.91 -24.69
CA LEU A 11 -1.04 -11.13 -25.21
C LEU A 11 -0.92 -11.20 -26.75
N GLU A 12 -1.00 -12.39 -27.33
CA GLU A 12 -1.07 -12.58 -28.79
C GLU A 12 -2.24 -11.82 -29.41
N SER A 13 -3.34 -11.68 -28.70
CA SER A 13 -4.51 -10.89 -29.09
C SER A 13 -4.26 -9.37 -29.15
N GLY A 14 -3.09 -8.90 -28.70
CA GLY A 14 -2.73 -7.49 -28.62
C GLY A 14 -3.14 -6.78 -27.33
N HIS A 15 -3.90 -7.42 -26.44
CA HIS A 15 -4.24 -6.84 -25.12
C HIS A 15 -2.99 -6.74 -24.22
N ILE A 16 -2.93 -5.68 -23.45
CA ILE A 16 -1.78 -5.38 -22.59
C ILE A 16 -2.27 -5.18 -21.15
N GLY A 17 -1.53 -5.75 -20.20
CA GLY A 17 -1.63 -5.45 -18.79
C GLY A 17 -0.32 -4.84 -18.30
N CYS A 18 -0.40 -3.73 -17.57
CA CYS A 18 0.77 -3.04 -17.03
C CYS A 18 0.59 -2.82 -15.52
N ALA A 19 1.63 -3.09 -14.74
CA ALA A 19 1.59 -2.92 -13.28
C ALA A 19 2.92 -2.47 -12.71
N SER A 20 2.87 -1.36 -11.97
CA SER A 20 3.96 -0.86 -11.13
C SER A 20 3.79 -1.40 -9.71
N VAL A 21 4.89 -1.74 -9.05
CA VAL A 21 4.89 -2.25 -7.68
C VAL A 21 5.16 -1.11 -6.71
N PRO A 22 4.32 -0.90 -5.68
CA PRO A 22 4.62 0.06 -4.63
C PRO A 22 5.81 -0.41 -3.79
N SER A 23 6.51 0.55 -3.17
CA SER A 23 7.59 0.31 -2.22
C SER A 23 7.17 0.87 -0.87
N GLY A 24 7.35 0.10 0.21
CA GLY A 24 7.08 0.53 1.57
C GLY A 24 8.20 1.41 2.14
N ALA A 25 7.89 2.16 3.21
CA ALA A 25 8.86 2.97 3.94
C ALA A 25 9.60 2.16 5.02
N SER A 26 8.96 1.16 5.59
CA SER A 26 9.48 0.22 6.57
C SER A 26 9.40 -1.22 6.06
N THR A 27 10.11 -2.15 6.70
CA THR A 27 10.10 -3.58 6.35
C THR A 27 9.95 -4.39 7.63
N GLY A 28 9.01 -5.36 7.63
CA GLY A 28 8.85 -6.32 8.71
C GLY A 28 9.85 -7.49 8.62
N GLU A 29 10.13 -8.14 9.74
CA GLU A 29 11.07 -9.27 9.83
C GLU A 29 10.71 -10.44 8.90
N HIS A 30 9.42 -10.69 8.71
CA HIS A 30 8.89 -11.80 7.92
C HIS A 30 8.45 -11.38 6.51
N GLU A 31 8.72 -10.16 6.12
CA GLU A 31 8.33 -9.61 4.82
C GLU A 31 9.15 -10.23 3.68
N ALA A 32 8.52 -10.42 2.52
CA ALA A 32 9.22 -10.85 1.33
C ALA A 32 10.17 -9.74 0.82
N ILE A 33 11.31 -10.12 0.29
CA ILE A 33 12.40 -9.21 -0.05
C ILE A 33 12.06 -8.36 -1.29
N GLU A 34 12.01 -7.06 -1.12
CA GLU A 34 12.10 -6.11 -2.22
C GLU A 34 13.55 -6.05 -2.72
N LEU A 35 13.81 -6.64 -3.89
CA LEU A 35 15.16 -6.76 -4.41
C LEU A 35 15.68 -5.40 -4.88
N ARG A 36 16.77 -4.96 -4.28
CA ARG A 36 17.52 -3.75 -4.61
C ARG A 36 18.90 -4.08 -5.15
N ASP A 37 19.47 -3.19 -5.98
CA ASP A 37 20.75 -3.45 -6.65
C ASP A 37 21.93 -3.50 -5.70
N GLY A 38 21.89 -2.72 -4.61
CA GLY A 38 22.97 -2.61 -3.63
C GLY A 38 24.18 -1.81 -4.16
N ASP A 39 24.10 -1.18 -5.32
CA ASP A 39 25.13 -0.33 -5.88
C ASP A 39 25.04 1.09 -5.28
N PRO A 40 25.97 1.50 -4.39
CA PRO A 40 25.90 2.78 -3.72
C PRO A 40 26.04 3.98 -4.67
N THR A 41 26.56 3.77 -5.87
CA THR A 41 26.76 4.83 -6.87
C THR A 41 25.47 5.21 -7.59
N ARG A 42 24.44 4.34 -7.49
CA ARG A 42 23.12 4.56 -8.09
C ARG A 42 22.02 4.49 -7.04
N TYR A 43 21.29 5.59 -6.87
CA TYR A 43 20.19 5.70 -5.92
C TYR A 43 20.55 5.22 -4.50
N PHE A 44 21.82 5.38 -4.10
CA PHE A 44 22.34 4.93 -2.79
C PHE A 44 22.07 3.44 -2.51
N GLY A 45 22.22 2.59 -3.52
CA GLY A 45 21.97 1.15 -3.45
C GLY A 45 20.52 0.75 -3.72
N LYS A 46 19.58 1.69 -3.83
CA LYS A 46 18.14 1.43 -3.98
C LYS A 46 17.68 1.31 -5.45
N GLY A 47 18.60 1.08 -6.40
CA GLY A 47 18.25 0.73 -7.78
C GLY A 47 17.49 -0.59 -7.88
N VAL A 48 16.85 -0.86 -9.04
CA VAL A 48 16.02 -2.06 -9.28
C VAL A 48 16.38 -2.80 -10.59
N LEU A 49 17.57 -2.54 -11.14
CA LEU A 49 17.98 -3.18 -12.40
C LEU A 49 18.11 -4.70 -12.31
N LYS A 50 18.51 -5.24 -11.15
CA LYS A 50 18.52 -6.68 -10.91
C LYS A 50 17.12 -7.28 -11.01
N ALA A 51 16.12 -6.62 -10.41
CA ALA A 51 14.73 -7.06 -10.50
C ALA A 51 14.21 -6.98 -11.94
N VAL A 52 14.56 -5.93 -12.69
CA VAL A 52 14.23 -5.78 -14.13
C VAL A 52 14.86 -6.90 -14.96
N SER A 53 16.14 -7.19 -14.76
CA SER A 53 16.83 -8.30 -15.44
C SER A 53 16.17 -9.65 -15.11
N ASN A 54 15.82 -9.90 -13.85
CA ASN A 54 15.13 -11.11 -13.43
C ASN A 54 13.78 -11.28 -14.15
N VAL A 55 13.02 -10.20 -14.34
CA VAL A 55 11.76 -10.25 -15.11
C VAL A 55 12.04 -10.62 -16.56
N ASN A 56 12.98 -9.94 -17.22
CA ASN A 56 13.18 -10.09 -18.66
C ASN A 56 13.91 -11.39 -19.02
N GLU A 57 14.87 -11.82 -18.22
CA GLU A 57 15.80 -12.89 -18.58
C GLU A 57 15.46 -14.24 -17.90
N ILE A 58 14.74 -14.21 -16.78
CA ILE A 58 14.42 -15.42 -16.02
C ILE A 58 12.93 -15.71 -16.02
N ILE A 59 12.09 -14.72 -15.64
CA ILE A 59 10.64 -14.93 -15.50
C ILE A 59 9.96 -15.00 -16.87
N ALA A 60 10.21 -14.03 -17.74
CA ALA A 60 9.51 -13.92 -19.01
C ALA A 60 9.67 -15.18 -19.90
N PRO A 61 10.88 -15.74 -20.13
CA PRO A 61 11.04 -16.93 -20.95
C PRO A 61 10.24 -18.14 -20.45
N GLU A 62 10.05 -18.23 -19.15
CA GLU A 62 9.34 -19.35 -18.51
C GLU A 62 7.82 -19.20 -18.51
N LEU A 63 7.30 -17.99 -18.72
CA LEU A 63 5.86 -17.70 -18.75
C LEU A 63 5.30 -17.58 -20.16
N ILE A 64 6.14 -17.29 -21.17
CA ILE A 64 5.70 -17.20 -22.56
C ILE A 64 5.01 -18.49 -22.99
N GLY A 65 3.82 -18.37 -23.57
CA GLY A 65 2.99 -19.51 -24.00
C GLY A 65 2.03 -20.04 -22.94
N MET A 66 2.13 -19.57 -21.70
CA MET A 66 1.13 -19.91 -20.67
C MET A 66 -0.17 -19.13 -20.89
N SER A 67 -1.28 -19.75 -20.54
CA SER A 67 -2.59 -19.07 -20.56
C SER A 67 -2.63 -17.99 -19.47
N VAL A 68 -2.99 -16.77 -19.85
CA VAL A 68 -3.11 -15.61 -18.92
C VAL A 68 -4.17 -15.83 -17.84
N PHE A 69 -5.11 -16.77 -18.07
CA PHE A 69 -6.17 -17.09 -17.10
C PHE A 69 -5.71 -18.05 -15.99
N GLU A 70 -4.54 -18.66 -16.14
CA GLU A 70 -3.98 -19.58 -15.17
C GLU A 70 -3.15 -18.87 -14.09
N GLN A 71 -3.73 -17.81 -13.48
CA GLN A 71 -3.04 -16.96 -12.49
C GLN A 71 -2.30 -17.76 -11.42
N THR A 72 -2.99 -18.73 -10.82
CA THR A 72 -2.41 -19.56 -9.76
C THR A 72 -1.20 -20.40 -10.25
N ALA A 73 -1.27 -20.91 -11.48
CA ALA A 73 -0.18 -21.67 -12.07
C ALA A 73 1.03 -20.76 -12.39
N ILE A 74 0.77 -19.55 -12.89
CA ILE A 74 1.80 -18.53 -13.18
C ILE A 74 2.49 -18.11 -11.88
N ASP A 75 1.73 -17.75 -10.85
CA ASP A 75 2.27 -17.32 -9.56
C ASP A 75 3.08 -18.45 -8.89
N ARG A 76 2.57 -19.67 -8.95
CA ARG A 76 3.27 -20.85 -8.45
C ARG A 76 4.59 -21.08 -9.21
N LYS A 77 4.58 -20.95 -10.55
CA LYS A 77 5.79 -21.10 -11.36
C LYS A 77 6.84 -20.08 -10.98
N MET A 78 6.49 -18.80 -10.83
CA MET A 78 7.43 -17.77 -10.39
C MET A 78 8.00 -18.05 -9.00
N ARG A 79 7.18 -18.52 -8.06
CA ARG A 79 7.65 -18.93 -6.72
C ARG A 79 8.61 -20.12 -6.77
N VAL A 80 8.36 -21.10 -7.62
CA VAL A 80 9.26 -22.25 -7.83
C VAL A 80 10.57 -21.80 -8.49
N LEU A 81 10.51 -20.88 -9.45
CA LEU A 81 11.69 -20.29 -10.06
C LEU A 81 12.55 -19.52 -9.05
N ASP A 82 11.93 -18.81 -8.13
CA ASP A 82 12.64 -18.14 -7.05
C ASP A 82 13.30 -19.15 -6.11
N GLY A 83 12.56 -20.14 -5.64
CA GLY A 83 13.03 -21.23 -4.81
C GLY A 83 13.43 -20.85 -3.40
N THR A 84 13.19 -19.60 -2.96
CA THR A 84 13.44 -19.13 -1.59
C THR A 84 12.12 -18.84 -0.87
N GLU A 85 12.12 -18.91 0.46
CA GLU A 85 10.94 -18.68 1.26
C GLU A 85 10.45 -17.23 1.13
N ASN A 86 11.36 -16.27 1.17
CA ASN A 86 11.09 -14.84 1.19
C ASN A 86 11.29 -14.14 -0.17
N LYS A 87 11.37 -14.89 -1.27
CA LYS A 87 11.56 -14.37 -2.65
C LYS A 87 12.84 -13.55 -2.83
N SER A 88 13.89 -13.90 -2.10
CA SER A 88 15.15 -13.13 -2.12
C SER A 88 15.98 -13.31 -3.41
N ARG A 89 15.73 -14.36 -4.20
CA ARG A 89 16.50 -14.61 -5.42
C ARG A 89 16.02 -13.75 -6.59
N LEU A 90 14.74 -13.74 -6.89
CA LEU A 90 14.16 -12.97 -7.99
C LEU A 90 13.68 -11.59 -7.55
N GLY A 91 13.27 -11.46 -6.31
CA GLY A 91 12.66 -10.27 -5.72
C GLY A 91 11.14 -10.35 -5.69
N ALA A 92 10.56 -10.06 -4.54
CA ALA A 92 9.11 -9.95 -4.40
C ALA A 92 8.52 -8.88 -5.33
N ASN A 93 9.23 -7.77 -5.53
CA ASN A 93 8.86 -6.71 -6.46
C ASN A 93 8.81 -7.21 -7.92
N ALA A 94 9.79 -7.99 -8.38
CA ALA A 94 9.77 -8.57 -9.72
C ALA A 94 8.58 -9.54 -9.91
N ILE A 95 8.37 -10.45 -8.95
CA ILE A 95 7.29 -11.44 -8.99
C ILE A 95 5.93 -10.75 -8.96
N LEU A 96 5.73 -9.78 -8.07
CA LEU A 96 4.46 -9.08 -7.92
C LEU A 96 4.12 -8.22 -9.14
N ALA A 97 5.12 -7.54 -9.74
CA ALA A 97 4.92 -6.74 -10.95
C ALA A 97 4.36 -7.61 -12.08
N VAL A 98 4.95 -8.78 -12.31
CA VAL A 98 4.49 -9.71 -13.35
C VAL A 98 3.11 -10.29 -13.01
N SER A 99 2.89 -10.74 -11.78
CA SER A 99 1.61 -11.28 -11.32
C SER A 99 0.45 -10.31 -11.54
N LEU A 100 0.62 -9.05 -11.14
CA LEU A 100 -0.38 -7.99 -11.33
C LEU A 100 -0.59 -7.65 -12.81
N ALA A 101 0.49 -7.60 -13.61
CA ALA A 101 0.40 -7.33 -15.04
C ALA A 101 -0.36 -8.43 -15.78
N VAL A 102 -0.14 -9.71 -15.42
CA VAL A 102 -0.89 -10.87 -15.94
C VAL A 102 -2.38 -10.71 -15.65
N ALA A 103 -2.76 -10.44 -14.41
CA ALA A 103 -4.16 -10.25 -14.04
C ALA A 103 -4.84 -9.10 -14.78
N LYS A 104 -4.12 -7.98 -14.95
CA LYS A 104 -4.61 -6.84 -15.74
C LYS A 104 -4.76 -7.17 -17.23
N ALA A 105 -3.83 -7.94 -17.80
CA ALA A 105 -3.94 -8.39 -19.19
C ALA A 105 -5.14 -9.32 -19.38
N ALA A 106 -5.38 -10.24 -18.45
CA ALA A 106 -6.54 -11.13 -18.46
C ALA A 106 -7.86 -10.35 -18.38
N ALA A 107 -7.94 -9.38 -17.46
CA ALA A 107 -9.10 -8.51 -17.31
C ALA A 107 -9.38 -7.69 -18.57
N ALA A 108 -8.32 -7.13 -19.18
CA ALA A 108 -8.40 -6.39 -20.44
C ALA A 108 -8.89 -7.27 -21.59
N TYR A 109 -8.40 -8.51 -21.70
CA TYR A 109 -8.81 -9.47 -22.72
C TYR A 109 -10.31 -9.77 -22.71
N ILE A 110 -10.90 -9.96 -21.52
CA ILE A 110 -12.33 -10.23 -21.37
C ILE A 110 -13.18 -8.96 -21.27
N GLY A 111 -12.56 -7.76 -21.41
CA GLY A 111 -13.27 -6.48 -21.40
C GLY A 111 -13.93 -6.14 -20.08
N THR A 112 -13.34 -6.57 -18.93
CA THR A 112 -13.89 -6.35 -17.59
C THR A 112 -12.93 -5.59 -16.68
N PRO A 113 -13.41 -4.76 -15.74
CA PRO A 113 -12.54 -4.13 -14.76
C PRO A 113 -11.88 -5.17 -13.83
N LEU A 114 -10.66 -4.90 -13.38
CA LEU A 114 -9.87 -5.82 -12.56
C LEU A 114 -10.60 -6.28 -11.29
N TYR A 115 -11.34 -5.38 -10.62
CA TYR A 115 -12.10 -5.74 -9.41
C TYR A 115 -13.19 -6.78 -9.66
N ARG A 116 -13.79 -6.79 -10.87
CA ARG A 116 -14.74 -7.82 -11.28
C ARG A 116 -14.07 -9.11 -11.73
N TYR A 117 -12.88 -8.99 -12.34
CA TYR A 117 -12.08 -10.14 -12.71
C TYR A 117 -11.68 -10.98 -11.50
N PHE A 118 -11.21 -10.33 -10.43
CA PHE A 118 -10.88 -11.01 -9.17
C PHE A 118 -12.11 -11.40 -8.34
N GLY A 119 -13.15 -10.61 -8.40
CA GLY A 119 -14.36 -10.80 -7.62
C GLY A 119 -15.44 -11.57 -8.39
N SER A 120 -16.60 -10.97 -8.51
CA SER A 120 -17.76 -11.54 -9.21
C SER A 120 -18.60 -10.42 -9.81
N PRO A 121 -19.64 -10.72 -10.60
CA PRO A 121 -20.60 -9.72 -11.05
C PRO A 121 -21.20 -8.87 -9.91
N ASN A 122 -21.24 -9.41 -8.69
CA ASN A 122 -21.76 -8.76 -7.50
C ASN A 122 -20.71 -7.98 -6.69
N SER A 123 -19.45 -7.94 -7.14
CA SER A 123 -18.38 -7.18 -6.48
C SER A 123 -18.57 -5.69 -6.73
N ASN A 124 -19.35 -5.04 -5.88
CA ASN A 124 -19.72 -3.62 -6.00
C ASN A 124 -19.66 -2.86 -4.66
N ILE A 125 -19.11 -3.47 -3.61
CA ILE A 125 -19.00 -2.85 -2.29
C ILE A 125 -17.54 -2.42 -2.09
N LEU A 126 -17.32 -1.12 -1.89
CA LEU A 126 -16.03 -0.59 -1.47
C LEU A 126 -15.84 -0.80 0.04
N PRO A 127 -14.62 -1.09 0.50
CA PRO A 127 -14.33 -1.13 1.92
C PRO A 127 -14.47 0.26 2.54
N ILE A 128 -14.73 0.31 3.85
CA ILE A 128 -14.65 1.56 4.61
C ILE A 128 -13.19 2.04 4.55
N PRO A 129 -12.93 3.30 4.12
CA PRO A 129 -11.57 3.81 4.06
C PRO A 129 -10.94 3.85 5.44
N MET A 130 -9.68 3.46 5.55
CA MET A 130 -8.86 3.56 6.74
C MET A 130 -7.75 4.56 6.45
N MET A 131 -7.71 5.65 7.23
CA MET A 131 -6.87 6.80 6.92
C MET A 131 -5.93 7.09 8.07
N ASN A 132 -4.63 7.13 7.79
CA ASN A 132 -3.62 7.48 8.78
C ASN A 132 -3.71 8.96 9.14
N ILE A 133 -3.79 9.29 10.43
CA ILE A 133 -3.96 10.63 10.96
C ILE A 133 -2.75 11.10 11.76
N ILE A 134 -2.16 10.21 12.58
CA ILE A 134 -0.94 10.48 13.36
C ILE A 134 0.02 9.31 13.21
N ASN A 135 1.30 9.63 13.00
CA ASN A 135 2.40 8.69 12.96
C ASN A 135 3.08 8.57 14.33
N GLY A 136 3.56 7.37 14.64
CA GLY A 136 4.41 7.05 15.76
C GLY A 136 5.40 5.94 15.39
N GLY A 137 5.98 5.24 16.35
CA GLY A 137 6.93 4.16 16.11
C GLY A 137 8.05 4.57 15.16
N SER A 138 8.40 3.70 14.22
CA SER A 138 9.44 3.96 13.20
C SER A 138 9.10 5.07 12.20
N HIS A 139 7.86 5.55 12.16
CA HIS A 139 7.39 6.61 11.26
C HIS A 139 7.48 8.02 11.87
N SER A 140 7.95 8.15 13.12
CA SER A 140 8.06 9.40 13.86
C SER A 140 9.24 9.36 14.82
N ASP A 141 9.82 10.52 15.12
CA ASP A 141 10.84 10.67 16.19
C ASP A 141 10.21 10.74 17.60
N SER A 142 8.89 10.60 17.70
CA SER A 142 8.12 10.66 18.96
C SER A 142 8.16 9.33 19.72
N PRO A 143 8.16 9.31 21.07
CA PRO A 143 8.17 8.08 21.89
C PRO A 143 6.81 7.37 21.93
N ILE A 144 6.17 7.20 20.80
CA ILE A 144 4.88 6.54 20.62
C ILE A 144 5.15 5.11 20.16
N ALA A 145 4.57 4.12 20.82
CA ALA A 145 4.79 2.71 20.52
C ALA A 145 4.10 2.22 19.24
N PHE A 146 2.93 2.79 18.91
CA PHE A 146 2.20 2.41 17.70
C PHE A 146 2.73 3.17 16.49
N GLN A 147 2.85 2.47 15.37
CA GLN A 147 3.37 3.02 14.11
C GLN A 147 2.40 4.01 13.45
N GLU A 148 1.09 3.70 13.51
CA GLU A 148 0.04 4.51 12.92
C GLU A 148 -1.20 4.57 13.78
N PHE A 149 -1.82 5.75 13.80
CA PHE A 149 -3.14 5.99 14.37
C PHE A 149 -4.07 6.38 13.22
N MET A 150 -5.01 5.52 12.95
CA MET A 150 -5.92 5.65 11.81
C MET A 150 -7.35 5.88 12.26
N ILE A 151 -8.13 6.54 11.41
CA ILE A 151 -9.58 6.66 11.56
C ILE A 151 -10.30 5.85 10.50
N ARG A 152 -11.47 5.31 10.87
CA ARG A 152 -12.40 4.62 10.00
C ARG A 152 -13.79 5.23 10.15
N PRO A 153 -14.33 5.90 9.12
CA PRO A 153 -15.65 6.54 9.15
C PRO A 153 -16.76 5.52 8.92
N VAL A 154 -17.03 4.69 9.92
CA VAL A 154 -17.99 3.56 9.85
C VAL A 154 -19.45 4.02 9.77
N GLY A 155 -19.75 5.26 10.13
CA GLY A 155 -21.08 5.84 10.03
C GLY A 155 -21.43 6.40 8.66
N ALA A 156 -20.47 6.45 7.72
CA ALA A 156 -20.70 6.94 6.38
C ALA A 156 -21.55 5.96 5.56
N LEU A 157 -22.54 6.46 4.82
CA LEU A 157 -23.40 5.64 3.95
C LEU A 157 -22.75 5.36 2.58
N THR A 158 -21.78 6.17 2.18
CA THR A 158 -21.04 6.03 0.91
C THR A 158 -19.54 6.19 1.14
N PHE A 159 -18.73 5.65 0.21
CA PHE A 159 -17.28 5.83 0.25
C PHE A 159 -16.88 7.31 0.17
N SER A 160 -17.55 8.09 -0.70
CA SER A 160 -17.28 9.53 -0.85
C SER A 160 -17.57 10.30 0.43
N GLU A 161 -18.64 9.95 1.14
CA GLU A 161 -18.94 10.53 2.45
C GLU A 161 -17.91 10.15 3.49
N GLY A 162 -17.49 8.89 3.52
CA GLY A 162 -16.42 8.42 4.40
C GLY A 162 -15.10 9.16 4.17
N LEU A 163 -14.73 9.39 2.91
CA LEU A 163 -13.56 10.18 2.58
C LEU A 163 -13.67 11.63 3.05
N ARG A 164 -14.84 12.28 2.85
CA ARG A 164 -15.11 13.63 3.34
C ARG A 164 -15.00 13.71 4.87
N MET A 165 -15.60 12.76 5.59
CA MET A 165 -15.52 12.70 7.06
C MET A 165 -14.06 12.62 7.54
N GLY A 166 -13.23 11.81 6.87
CA GLY A 166 -11.80 11.69 7.18
C GLY A 166 -11.03 12.98 6.93
N ASP A 167 -11.30 13.66 5.83
CA ASP A 167 -10.68 14.94 5.48
C ASP A 167 -11.04 16.02 6.52
N GLU A 168 -12.29 16.10 6.94
CA GLU A 168 -12.75 17.05 7.95
C GLU A 168 -12.07 16.82 9.30
N VAL A 169 -11.96 15.56 9.77
CA VAL A 169 -11.22 15.23 11.00
C VAL A 169 -9.75 15.59 10.85
N PHE A 170 -9.11 15.27 9.71
CA PHE A 170 -7.72 15.59 9.46
C PHE A 170 -7.46 17.11 9.53
N HIS A 171 -8.32 17.91 8.92
CA HIS A 171 -8.16 19.36 8.93
C HIS A 171 -8.45 19.99 10.30
N CYS A 172 -9.38 19.46 11.07
CA CYS A 172 -9.61 19.89 12.46
C CYS A 172 -8.39 19.57 13.33
N LEU A 173 -7.85 18.36 13.24
CA LEU A 173 -6.64 17.99 13.95
C LEU A 173 -5.45 18.89 13.57
N LYS A 174 -5.31 19.22 12.28
CA LYS A 174 -4.28 20.18 11.83
C LYS A 174 -4.38 21.53 12.53
N LYS A 175 -5.60 22.03 12.71
CA LYS A 175 -5.86 23.29 13.41
C LYS A 175 -5.48 23.20 14.89
N LEU A 176 -5.93 22.13 15.57
CA LEU A 176 -5.59 21.88 16.98
C LEU A 176 -4.07 21.77 17.21
N LEU A 177 -3.36 21.03 16.36
CA LEU A 177 -1.91 20.90 16.45
C LEU A 177 -1.22 22.25 16.34
N LYS A 178 -1.65 23.12 15.40
CA LYS A 178 -1.13 24.49 15.27
C LYS A 178 -1.42 25.34 16.51
N GLU A 179 -2.63 25.28 17.06
CA GLU A 179 -3.01 26.01 18.28
C GLU A 179 -2.19 25.60 19.49
N ARG A 180 -1.76 24.31 19.53
CA ARG A 180 -0.85 23.77 20.57
C ARG A 180 0.64 24.00 20.27
N GLY A 181 0.99 24.62 19.14
CA GLY A 181 2.39 24.85 18.74
C GLY A 181 3.10 23.57 18.30
N LEU A 182 2.36 22.53 17.95
CA LEU A 182 2.89 21.25 17.50
C LEU A 182 3.10 21.22 15.97
N SER A 183 4.00 20.33 15.50
CA SER A 183 4.27 20.16 14.08
C SER A 183 3.03 19.65 13.31
N THR A 184 2.78 20.23 12.15
CA THR A 184 1.79 19.77 11.18
C THR A 184 2.47 19.21 9.91
N ALA A 185 3.74 18.84 9.99
CA ALA A 185 4.42 18.10 8.94
C ALA A 185 3.80 16.72 8.78
N VAL A 186 3.66 16.28 7.54
CA VAL A 186 3.05 15.00 7.16
C VAL A 186 4.16 14.00 6.88
N GLY A 187 4.01 12.80 7.41
CA GLY A 187 4.92 11.69 7.16
C GLY A 187 4.85 11.13 5.73
N GLY A 188 5.74 10.23 5.39
CA GLY A 188 5.86 9.64 4.06
C GLY A 188 4.63 8.83 3.61
N GLU A 189 3.85 8.34 4.54
CA GLU A 189 2.63 7.55 4.32
C GLU A 189 1.35 8.29 4.71
N GLY A 190 1.41 9.62 4.80
CA GLY A 190 0.32 10.46 5.30
C GLY A 190 0.35 10.59 6.82
N GLY A 191 -0.66 11.27 7.40
CA GLY A 191 -0.71 11.54 8.84
C GLY A 191 0.30 12.57 9.33
N PHE A 192 -0.01 13.23 10.44
CA PHE A 192 0.92 14.16 11.08
C PHE A 192 1.97 13.42 11.90
N ALA A 193 3.14 14.02 12.08
CA ALA A 193 4.21 13.52 12.94
C ALA A 193 4.56 14.57 14.01
N PRO A 194 3.62 14.90 14.94
CA PRO A 194 3.90 15.81 16.04
C PRO A 194 4.76 15.16 17.09
N GLU A 195 5.55 15.95 17.81
CA GLU A 195 6.26 15.50 18.98
C GLU A 195 5.29 15.38 20.17
N LEU A 196 4.85 14.17 20.47
CA LEU A 196 3.88 13.85 21.53
C LEU A 196 4.56 13.09 22.69
N LYS A 197 3.94 13.12 23.86
CA LYS A 197 4.50 12.49 25.07
C LYS A 197 4.31 10.97 25.10
N GLY A 198 3.35 10.46 24.34
CA GLY A 198 3.05 9.03 24.31
C GLY A 198 1.75 8.71 23.54
N THR A 199 1.41 7.44 23.54
CA THR A 199 0.22 6.88 22.85
C THR A 199 -1.09 7.51 23.32
N GLU A 200 -1.26 7.74 24.61
CA GLU A 200 -2.47 8.33 25.19
C GLU A 200 -2.70 9.75 24.68
N ASP A 201 -1.64 10.55 24.59
CA ASP A 201 -1.69 11.92 24.08
C ASP A 201 -2.15 11.96 22.62
N ALA A 202 -1.68 11.01 21.79
CA ALA A 202 -2.13 10.87 20.41
C ALA A 202 -3.63 10.50 20.31
N LEU A 203 -4.08 9.57 21.14
CA LEU A 203 -5.47 9.16 21.19
C LEU A 203 -6.40 10.30 21.61
N GLU A 204 -6.03 11.01 22.67
CA GLU A 204 -6.81 12.17 23.17
C GLU A 204 -6.94 13.24 22.07
N LEU A 205 -5.85 13.56 21.38
CA LEU A 205 -5.86 14.53 20.29
C LEU A 205 -6.85 14.15 19.18
N ILE A 206 -6.85 12.91 18.74
CA ILE A 206 -7.76 12.46 17.68
C ILE A 206 -9.22 12.46 18.18
N MET A 207 -9.46 11.96 19.39
CA MET A 207 -10.80 11.90 19.97
C MET A 207 -11.41 13.30 20.16
N MET A 208 -10.60 14.28 20.53
CA MET A 208 -11.04 15.67 20.68
C MET A 208 -11.52 16.30 19.37
N GLU A 209 -11.09 15.77 18.22
CA GLU A 209 -11.42 16.38 16.91
C GLU A 209 -12.52 15.63 16.14
N ILE A 210 -12.98 14.47 16.64
CA ILE A 210 -14.12 13.77 16.03
C ILE A 210 -15.45 14.43 16.38
N ASP A 211 -15.64 14.82 17.64
CA ASP A 211 -16.89 15.42 18.14
C ASP A 211 -17.15 16.85 17.59
N PRO A 212 -16.17 17.76 17.54
CA PRO A 212 -16.37 19.11 17.02
C PRO A 212 -16.80 19.17 15.55
N VAL A 213 -16.46 18.19 14.75
CA VAL A 213 -16.96 18.08 13.36
C VAL A 213 -18.33 17.42 13.25
N GLY A 214 -18.95 17.09 14.40
CA GLY A 214 -20.31 16.54 14.47
C GLY A 214 -20.39 15.02 14.28
N TYR A 215 -19.28 14.31 14.41
CA TYR A 215 -19.25 12.85 14.34
C TYR A 215 -19.22 12.23 15.75
N LEU A 216 -19.85 11.07 15.88
CA LEU A 216 -19.90 10.36 17.17
C LEU A 216 -18.71 9.39 17.25
N PRO A 217 -17.77 9.59 18.22
CA PRO A 217 -16.72 8.62 18.49
C PRO A 217 -17.29 7.23 18.79
N GLY A 218 -16.71 6.20 18.16
CA GLY A 218 -17.14 4.81 18.33
C GLY A 218 -18.39 4.40 17.53
N ARG A 219 -19.11 5.35 16.91
CA ARG A 219 -20.28 5.06 16.05
C ARG A 219 -20.18 5.67 14.67
N GLY A 220 -19.83 6.94 14.56
CA GLY A 220 -19.60 7.62 13.29
C GLY A 220 -18.18 7.37 12.77
N VAL A 221 -17.20 7.55 13.65
CA VAL A 221 -15.78 7.32 13.38
C VAL A 221 -15.20 6.44 14.50
N ILE A 222 -14.45 5.41 14.11
CA ILE A 222 -13.69 4.54 15.03
C ILE A 222 -12.20 4.67 14.75
N LEU A 223 -11.38 4.31 15.74
CA LEU A 223 -9.92 4.28 15.62
C LEU A 223 -9.44 2.90 15.20
N ALA A 224 -8.31 2.87 14.49
CA ALA A 224 -7.55 1.68 14.17
C ALA A 224 -6.05 1.96 14.36
N PHE A 225 -5.27 0.93 14.61
CA PHE A 225 -3.84 1.03 14.92
C PHE A 225 -3.06 0.07 14.07
N ALA A 226 -1.85 0.48 13.65
CA ALA A 226 -0.82 -0.42 13.20
C ALA A 226 0.27 -0.53 14.28
N CYS A 227 0.67 -1.77 14.58
CA CYS A 227 1.77 -2.10 15.48
C CYS A 227 2.93 -2.64 14.64
N ASP A 228 4.17 -2.40 15.09
CA ASP A 228 5.37 -3.06 14.56
C ASP A 228 5.43 -4.53 14.98
#